data_d04a41673216df18d04c3906c29cce35
#
_entry.id   d04a41673216df18d04c3906c29cce35
#
_cell.length_a   1.000
_cell.length_b   1.000
_cell.length_c   1.000
_cell.angle_alpha   90.00
_cell.angle_beta   90.00
_cell.angle_gamma   90.00
#
_symmetry.space_group_name_H-M   'P 1'
#
loop_
_entity.id
_entity.type
_entity.pdbx_description
1 polymer ?
#
loop_
_entity_poly.entity_id
_entity_poly.type
_entity_poly.pdbx_seq_one_letter_code
_entity_poly.pdbx_strand_id
1 'polypeptide(L)' 'MKLPRDLSGESLAKHLSKHWEYEQVHQVGSHIILETEQPTHHRIAVPAHNPLRIGTLNAILAAIAAHKNVAKEEILKDI' A
#
# COMPACT_ATOMS: atom_id res chain seq x y z
N MET A 1 1.67 13.76 10.08
CA MET A 1 2.52 13.02 9.12
C MET A 1 2.44 13.65 7.74
N LYS A 2 3.57 13.81 7.09
CA LYS A 2 3.61 14.37 5.75
C LYS A 2 3.65 13.25 4.71
N LEU A 3 2.65 13.20 3.82
CA LEU A 3 2.58 12.17 2.80
C LEU A 3 3.34 12.60 1.53
N PRO A 4 4.04 11.68 0.86
CA PRO A 4 4.70 12.00 -0.41
C PRO A 4 3.65 12.31 -1.49
N ARG A 5 3.90 13.35 -2.27
CA ARG A 5 2.97 13.81 -3.32
C ARG A 5 3.28 13.24 -4.69
N ASP A 6 4.41 12.58 -4.82
CA ASP A 6 4.90 12.05 -6.10
C ASP A 6 4.99 10.52 -6.12
N LEU A 7 4.38 9.86 -5.15
CA LEU A 7 4.42 8.40 -5.06
C LEU A 7 3.42 7.76 -6.00
N SER A 8 3.90 6.87 -6.88
CA SER A 8 3.02 6.13 -7.77
C SER A 8 2.46 4.89 -7.08
N GLY A 9 1.31 4.41 -7.55
CA GLY A 9 0.73 3.18 -7.04
C GLY A 9 1.64 1.98 -7.24
N GLU A 10 2.36 1.94 -8.37
CA GLU A 10 3.30 0.86 -8.65
C GLU A 10 4.47 0.85 -7.66
N SER A 11 5.01 2.03 -7.34
CA SER A 11 6.10 2.13 -6.36
C SER A 11 5.62 1.70 -4.97
N LEU A 12 4.42 2.11 -4.59
CA LEU A 12 3.84 1.70 -3.32
C LEU A 12 3.64 0.19 -3.26
N ALA A 13 3.10 -0.41 -4.34
CA ALA A 13 2.90 -1.86 -4.41
C ALA A 13 4.22 -2.62 -4.24
N LYS A 14 5.28 -2.17 -4.92
CA LYS A 14 6.60 -2.78 -4.77
C LYS A 14 7.13 -2.68 -3.35
N HIS A 15 6.96 -1.52 -2.73
CA HIS A 15 7.41 -1.30 -1.35
C HIS A 15 6.68 -2.24 -0.39
N LEU A 16 5.37 -2.38 -0.55
CA LEU A 16 4.57 -3.26 0.31
C LEU A 16 4.95 -4.73 0.10
N SER A 17 5.25 -5.12 -1.13
CA SER A 17 5.68 -6.49 -1.41
C SER A 17 7.05 -6.78 -0.83
N LYS A 18 7.94 -5.80 -0.83
CA LYS A 18 9.32 -5.97 -0.37
C LYS A 18 9.45 -5.93 1.15
N HIS A 19 8.69 -5.07 1.81
CA HIS A 19 8.88 -4.76 3.23
C HIS A 19 7.71 -5.13 4.14
N TRP A 20 6.53 -5.35 3.60
CA TRP A 20 5.31 -5.51 4.40
C TRP A 20 4.58 -6.83 4.13
N GLU A 21 5.24 -7.77 3.47
CA GLU A 21 4.74 -9.13 3.27
C GLU A 21 3.43 -9.19 2.47
N TYR A 22 3.19 -8.19 1.63
CA TYR A 22 2.12 -8.25 0.66
C TYR A 22 2.63 -8.88 -0.62
N GLU A 23 1.77 -9.63 -1.29
CA GLU A 23 2.08 -10.24 -2.56
C GLU A 23 1.14 -9.70 -3.63
N GLN A 24 1.69 -9.28 -4.76
CA GLN A 24 0.86 -8.86 -5.88
C GLN A 24 0.30 -10.12 -6.53
N VAL A 25 -0.99 -10.36 -6.34
CA VAL A 25 -1.64 -11.60 -6.80
C VAL A 25 -2.38 -11.40 -8.09
N HIS A 26 -2.72 -10.15 -8.45
CA HIS A 26 -3.63 -9.91 -9.54
C HIS A 26 -3.59 -8.44 -9.94
N GLN A 27 -4.01 -8.13 -11.18
CA GLN A 27 -4.22 -6.74 -11.59
C GLN A 27 -5.50 -6.68 -12.42
N VAL A 28 -6.42 -5.83 -12.00
CA VAL A 28 -7.69 -5.64 -12.69
C VAL A 28 -7.72 -4.20 -13.20
N GLY A 29 -7.51 -4.02 -14.51
CA GLY A 29 -7.41 -2.70 -15.08
C GLY A 29 -6.24 -1.92 -14.46
N SER A 30 -6.54 -0.78 -13.87
CA SER A 30 -5.54 0.05 -13.20
C SER A 30 -5.42 -0.24 -11.71
N HIS A 31 -6.03 -1.32 -11.20
CA HIS A 31 -5.98 -1.68 -9.79
C HIS A 31 -5.05 -2.86 -9.56
N ILE A 32 -3.99 -2.63 -8.79
CA ILE A 32 -3.04 -3.67 -8.41
C ILE A 32 -3.55 -4.32 -7.14
N ILE A 33 -3.85 -5.61 -7.20
CA ILE A 33 -4.40 -6.33 -6.04
C ILE A 33 -3.27 -7.00 -5.28
N LEU A 34 -3.18 -6.67 -3.99
CA LEU A 34 -2.16 -7.20 -3.09
C LEU A 34 -2.83 -7.96 -1.95
N GLU A 35 -2.22 -9.05 -1.54
CA GLU A 35 -2.70 -9.85 -0.41
C GLU A 35 -1.56 -10.19 0.52
N THR A 36 -1.88 -10.30 1.81
CA THR A 36 -0.97 -10.78 2.82
C THR A 36 -1.71 -11.80 3.70
N GLU A 37 -0.96 -12.72 4.30
CA GLU A 37 -1.49 -13.64 5.30
C GLU A 37 -0.93 -13.31 6.69
N GLN A 38 -0.20 -12.20 6.82
CA GLN A 38 0.48 -11.82 8.07
C GLN A 38 -0.12 -10.54 8.65
N PRO A 39 -0.63 -10.55 9.86
CA PRO A 39 -0.82 -11.70 10.77
C PRO A 39 -1.98 -12.58 10.34
N THR A 40 -2.90 -12.06 9.54
CA THR A 40 -4.05 -12.81 8.99
C THR A 40 -4.28 -12.32 7.56
N HIS A 41 -5.23 -12.91 6.87
CA HIS A 41 -5.53 -12.54 5.49
C HIS A 41 -6.01 -11.08 5.38
N HIS A 42 -5.42 -10.35 4.45
CA HIS A 42 -5.84 -8.98 4.14
C HIS A 42 -5.59 -8.71 2.66
N ARG A 43 -6.59 -8.19 1.99
CA ARG A 43 -6.53 -7.89 0.56
C ARG A 43 -6.78 -6.40 0.35
N ILE A 44 -5.92 -5.77 -0.46
CA ILE A 44 -6.06 -4.36 -0.80
C ILE A 44 -5.92 -4.16 -2.29
N ALA A 45 -6.50 -3.07 -2.80
CA ALA A 45 -6.35 -2.64 -4.18
C ALA A 45 -5.62 -1.30 -4.18
N VAL A 46 -4.51 -1.23 -4.92
CA VAL A 46 -3.73 0.00 -5.06
C VAL A 46 -3.89 0.48 -6.49
N PRO A 47 -4.48 1.67 -6.72
CA PRO A 47 -4.58 2.19 -8.08
C PRO A 47 -3.21 2.46 -8.67
N ALA A 48 -2.99 2.05 -9.92
CA ALA A 48 -1.71 2.26 -10.61
C ALA A 48 -1.61 3.68 -11.16
N HIS A 49 -1.96 4.66 -10.36
CA HIS A 49 -1.90 6.07 -10.72
C HIS A 49 -0.51 6.65 -10.41
N ASN A 50 -0.08 7.60 -11.20
CA ASN A 50 1.20 8.27 -11.01
C ASN A 50 0.99 9.79 -11.11
N PRO A 51 0.96 10.51 -9.97
CA PRO A 51 1.06 9.99 -8.59
C PRO A 51 -0.30 9.54 -8.04
N LEU A 52 -0.25 8.84 -6.92
CA LEU A 52 -1.45 8.55 -6.15
C LEU A 52 -2.00 9.83 -5.55
N ARG A 53 -3.32 9.95 -5.51
CA ARG A 53 -3.97 11.05 -4.79
C ARG A 53 -3.71 10.89 -3.31
N ILE A 54 -3.49 12.02 -2.63
CA ILE A 54 -3.15 12.01 -1.19
C ILE A 54 -4.25 11.32 -0.36
N GLY A 55 -5.52 11.57 -0.67
CA GLY A 55 -6.63 10.93 0.04
C GLY A 55 -6.64 9.42 -0.15
N THR A 56 -6.37 8.96 -1.36
CA THR A 56 -6.28 7.52 -1.67
C THR A 56 -5.10 6.89 -0.95
N LEU A 57 -3.94 7.52 -1.00
CA LEU A 57 -2.74 7.06 -0.31
C LEU A 57 -2.99 6.95 1.19
N ASN A 58 -3.57 7.99 1.78
CA ASN A 58 -3.86 7.99 3.21
C ASN A 58 -4.81 6.85 3.60
N ALA A 59 -5.85 6.60 2.80
CA ALA A 59 -6.80 5.52 3.07
C ALA A 59 -6.12 4.15 3.00
N ILE A 60 -5.25 3.95 2.01
CA ILE A 60 -4.50 2.69 1.86
C ILE A 60 -3.59 2.49 3.09
N LEU A 61 -2.86 3.52 3.47
CA LEU A 61 -1.96 3.45 4.63
C LEU A 61 -2.73 3.18 5.92
N ALA A 62 -3.90 3.79 6.08
CA ALA A 62 -4.73 3.56 7.27
C ALA A 62 -5.18 2.09 7.35
N ALA A 63 -5.59 1.51 6.22
CA ALA A 63 -6.02 0.11 6.18
C ALA A 63 -4.86 -0.84 6.52
N ILE A 64 -3.69 -0.59 5.96
CA ILE A 64 -2.51 -1.43 6.22
C ILE A 64 -2.05 -1.27 7.67
N ALA A 65 -2.00 -0.03 8.17
CA ALA A 65 -1.59 0.24 9.53
C ALA A 65 -2.48 -0.47 10.54
N ALA A 66 -3.79 -0.45 10.31
CA ALA A 66 -4.74 -1.14 11.17
C ALA A 66 -4.52 -2.65 11.14
N HIS A 67 -4.33 -3.21 9.95
CA HIS A 67 -4.12 -4.66 9.80
C HIS A 67 -2.81 -5.13 10.43
N LYS A 68 -1.73 -4.38 10.20
CA LYS A 68 -0.40 -4.73 10.70
C LYS A 68 -0.17 -4.25 12.14
N ASN A 69 -1.09 -3.47 12.69
CA ASN A 69 -1.00 -2.91 14.04
C ASN A 69 0.25 -2.04 14.21
N VAL A 70 0.47 -1.15 13.28
CA VAL A 70 1.60 -0.22 13.29
C VAL A 70 1.10 1.19 12.95
N ALA A 71 1.94 2.19 13.15
CA ALA A 71 1.63 3.56 12.74
C ALA A 71 1.78 3.70 11.23
N LYS A 72 1.02 4.61 10.60
CA LYS A 72 1.11 4.86 9.16
C LYS A 72 2.53 5.27 8.74
N GLU A 73 3.23 6.02 9.59
CA GLU A 73 4.60 6.45 9.33
C GLU A 73 5.56 5.29 9.14
N GLU A 74 5.33 4.20 9.87
CA GLU A 74 6.18 3.00 9.74
C GLU A 74 6.10 2.40 8.35
N ILE A 75 4.92 2.45 7.73
CA ILE A 75 4.70 1.85 6.42
C ILE A 75 5.48 2.58 5.33
N LEU A 76 5.63 3.90 5.46
CA LEU A 76 6.35 4.72 4.49
C LEU A 76 7.86 4.78 4.74
N LYS A 77 8.35 4.16 5.79
CA LYS A 77 9.77 4.13 6.08
C LYS A 77 10.52 3.43 4.96
N ASP A 78 11.59 4.03 4.48
CA ASP A 78 12.44 3.54 3.39
C ASP A 78 11.80 3.59 1.99
N ILE A 79 10.72 4.33 1.85
CA ILE A 79 10.13 4.51 0.54
C ILE A 79 10.78 5.66 -0.24
#